data_8db3885dd0c6489d1b3e58b5323828c4
#
_entry.id   8db3885dd0c6489d1b3e58b5323828c4
#
_cell.length_a   1.000
_cell.length_b   1.000
_cell.length_c   1.000
_cell.angle_alpha   90.00
_cell.angle_beta   90.00
_cell.angle_gamma   90.00
#
_symmetry.space_group_name_H-M   'P 1'
#
loop_
_entity.id
_entity.type
_entity.pdbx_description
1 polymer ?
#
loop_
_entity_poly.entity_id
_entity_poly.type
_entity_poly.pdbx_seq_one_letter_code
_entity_poly.pdbx_strand_id
1 'polypeptide(L)'
;MKEAVVYDMYQYLDVDASLYNYAKICVNGDYRGVYLALEAVEDSFMLRNYGTEDGKLYKPESMGVGGGDGEEGKAGGGFQGGAPQMGNPPENIQMPQSENDKMPDEFQFSQNGEQSEDIDFSDFKMGAIGGSGGADLNYTDDDLDSYSTIWDGEVTSSGKKDHKRVVEALKNISEGTDLETYMDVDNILKYMAVHTFVVNDDSLSGTMAHNYYLYEYNGKLNILPWDYNLSFGGMSMGGGMGGQSSGATSVINDAIDTPFSITNFFDALLENEEYLAKYHEYLNELVEKYVNGGEFQKTYERIRSQIDELVAEDPTAFYSYEEYEAAVEMLYEVINLRGESVSGQLDGTIPSTDDGQKADSSTLIDGSGIELSVMGSMSMGGGAGEGIGAPGGRGDGWQMRAPGKEAGNSDGNEALQKTESGGV
;
A
#
# COMPACT_ATOMS: atom_id res chain seq x y z
N MET A 1 9.21 11.56 -5.52
CA MET A 1 10.42 10.82 -5.99
C MET A 1 10.33 9.33 -5.64
N LYS A 2 9.88 8.96 -4.44
CA LYS A 2 9.77 7.58 -3.96
C LYS A 2 9.09 6.66 -4.98
N GLU A 3 7.87 6.95 -5.37
CA GLU A 3 7.11 6.16 -6.35
C GLU A 3 7.81 6.04 -7.72
N ALA A 4 8.46 7.09 -8.21
CA ALA A 4 9.21 7.04 -9.47
C ALA A 4 10.39 6.04 -9.42
N VAL A 5 11.08 5.96 -8.27
CA VAL A 5 12.15 4.98 -8.06
C VAL A 5 11.59 3.56 -8.04
N VAL A 6 10.42 3.35 -7.45
CA VAL A 6 9.77 2.02 -7.44
C VAL A 6 9.39 1.58 -8.85
N TYR A 7 8.80 2.48 -9.67
CA TYR A 7 8.52 2.14 -11.08
C TYR A 7 9.80 1.89 -11.89
N ASP A 8 10.91 2.56 -11.57
CA ASP A 8 12.21 2.29 -12.19
C ASP A 8 12.71 0.87 -11.83
N MET A 9 12.55 0.43 -10.58
CA MET A 9 12.87 -0.94 -10.15
C MET A 9 12.05 -2.00 -10.91
N TYR A 10 10.74 -1.76 -11.07
CA TYR A 10 9.87 -2.63 -11.86
C TYR A 10 10.32 -2.71 -13.32
N GLN A 11 10.63 -1.58 -13.94
CA GLN A 11 11.14 -1.55 -15.32
C GLN A 11 12.52 -2.20 -15.45
N TYR A 12 13.35 -2.07 -14.42
CA TYR A 12 14.69 -2.69 -14.40
C TYR A 12 14.62 -4.23 -14.43
N LEU A 13 13.67 -4.82 -13.70
CA LEU A 13 13.43 -6.27 -13.73
C LEU A 13 12.53 -6.72 -14.89
N ASP A 14 12.14 -5.82 -15.79
CA ASP A 14 11.23 -6.11 -16.91
C ASP A 14 9.86 -6.66 -16.43
N VAL A 15 9.30 -6.02 -15.40
CA VAL A 15 7.93 -6.27 -14.94
C VAL A 15 6.96 -5.48 -15.81
N ASP A 16 5.79 -6.06 -16.08
CA ASP A 16 4.69 -5.36 -16.71
C ASP A 16 4.18 -4.21 -15.81
N ALA A 17 4.75 -3.03 -15.96
CA ALA A 17 4.49 -1.87 -15.13
C ALA A 17 4.31 -0.60 -15.98
N SER A 18 3.63 0.40 -15.40
CA SER A 18 3.42 1.70 -16.04
C SER A 18 4.73 2.41 -16.36
N LEU A 19 4.80 3.05 -17.52
CA LEU A 19 5.84 4.03 -17.82
C LEU A 19 5.61 5.27 -16.95
N TYR A 20 6.70 5.94 -16.57
CA TYR A 20 6.62 7.14 -15.75
C TYR A 20 7.51 8.28 -16.28
N ASN A 21 7.10 9.50 -15.97
CA ASN A 21 7.91 10.70 -16.20
C ASN A 21 7.39 11.85 -15.32
N TYR A 22 8.16 12.91 -15.15
CA TYR A 22 7.68 14.12 -14.51
C TYR A 22 7.13 15.13 -15.51
N ALA A 23 6.07 15.85 -15.12
CA ALA A 23 5.42 16.84 -15.94
C ALA A 23 5.08 18.11 -15.14
N LYS A 24 5.27 19.28 -15.76
CA LYS A 24 4.68 20.54 -15.30
C LYS A 24 3.24 20.59 -15.77
N ILE A 25 2.30 20.71 -14.84
CA ILE A 25 0.88 20.77 -15.17
C ILE A 25 0.42 22.24 -15.16
N CYS A 26 -0.26 22.64 -16.24
CA CYS A 26 -0.95 23.91 -16.34
C CYS A 26 -2.43 23.67 -16.72
N VAL A 27 -3.35 24.38 -16.09
CA VAL A 27 -4.78 24.33 -16.40
C VAL A 27 -5.21 25.72 -16.85
N ASN A 28 -5.67 25.85 -18.09
CA ASN A 28 -6.03 27.13 -18.72
C ASN A 28 -4.90 28.19 -18.69
N GLY A 29 -3.64 27.74 -18.69
CA GLY A 29 -2.46 28.60 -18.62
C GLY A 29 -1.95 28.86 -17.19
N ASP A 30 -2.71 28.53 -16.18
CA ASP A 30 -2.31 28.65 -14.78
C ASP A 30 -1.47 27.41 -14.37
N TYR A 31 -0.29 27.65 -13.83
CA TYR A 31 0.58 26.60 -13.28
C TYR A 31 -0.05 25.93 -12.06
N ARG A 32 0.05 24.59 -11.99
CA ARG A 32 -0.54 23.76 -10.93
C ARG A 32 0.46 22.89 -10.18
N GLY A 33 1.69 22.81 -10.64
CA GLY A 33 2.73 22.05 -9.96
C GLY A 33 3.52 21.12 -10.86
N VAL A 34 4.48 20.42 -10.25
CA VAL A 34 5.22 19.32 -10.83
C VAL A 34 4.62 17.99 -10.34
N TYR A 35 4.26 17.14 -11.28
CA TYR A 35 3.59 15.87 -10.99
C TYR A 35 4.34 14.69 -11.61
N LEU A 36 4.31 13.56 -10.93
CA LEU A 36 4.66 12.28 -11.55
C LEU A 36 3.51 11.89 -12.49
N ALA A 37 3.80 11.75 -13.76
CA ALA A 37 2.88 11.27 -14.77
C ALA A 37 3.14 9.78 -14.99
N LEU A 38 2.12 8.95 -14.74
CA LEU A 38 2.14 7.52 -14.97
C LEU A 38 1.32 7.17 -16.21
N GLU A 39 1.75 6.16 -16.95
CA GLU A 39 0.95 5.55 -18.00
C GLU A 39 -0.30 4.94 -17.36
N ALA A 40 -1.47 5.27 -17.91
CA ALA A 40 -2.72 4.64 -17.51
C ALA A 40 -2.72 3.15 -17.88
N VAL A 41 -3.15 2.30 -16.93
CA VAL A 41 -3.29 0.86 -17.16
C VAL A 41 -4.61 0.62 -17.90
N GLU A 42 -4.56 0.74 -19.22
CA GLU A 42 -5.68 0.68 -20.16
C GLU A 42 -5.25 -0.01 -21.47
N ASP A 43 -6.02 0.12 -22.55
CA ASP A 43 -5.77 -0.53 -23.84
C ASP A 43 -4.35 -0.35 -24.37
N SER A 44 -3.79 0.87 -24.26
CA SER A 44 -2.42 1.16 -24.74
C SER A 44 -1.34 0.44 -23.93
N PHE A 45 -1.55 0.30 -22.61
CA PHE A 45 -0.69 -0.48 -21.73
C PHE A 45 -0.74 -1.97 -22.11
N MET A 46 -1.95 -2.52 -22.31
CA MET A 46 -2.12 -3.93 -22.72
C MET A 46 -1.49 -4.20 -24.07
N LEU A 47 -1.68 -3.29 -25.05
CA LEU A 47 -1.08 -3.44 -26.37
C LEU A 47 0.46 -3.42 -26.31
N ARG A 48 1.04 -2.56 -25.45
CA ARG A 48 2.51 -2.44 -25.27
C ARG A 48 3.12 -3.70 -24.63
N ASN A 49 2.50 -4.21 -23.55
CA ASN A 49 3.06 -5.33 -22.80
C ASN A 49 2.68 -6.70 -23.41
N TYR A 50 1.45 -6.84 -23.91
CA TYR A 50 0.91 -8.15 -24.34
C TYR A 50 0.67 -8.27 -25.85
N GLY A 51 0.79 -7.15 -26.59
CA GLY A 51 0.55 -7.14 -28.05
C GLY A 51 -0.92 -7.29 -28.43
N THR A 52 -1.84 -7.24 -27.49
CA THR A 52 -3.30 -7.35 -27.68
C THR A 52 -4.06 -6.52 -26.65
N GLU A 53 -5.28 -6.10 -27.01
CA GLU A 53 -6.23 -5.43 -26.13
C GLU A 53 -7.35 -6.39 -25.66
N ASP A 54 -7.26 -7.68 -26.01
CA ASP A 54 -8.34 -8.66 -25.74
C ASP A 54 -8.38 -9.14 -24.27
N GLY A 55 -7.36 -8.85 -23.47
CA GLY A 55 -7.30 -9.20 -22.05
C GLY A 55 -8.38 -8.52 -21.22
N LYS A 56 -8.62 -9.06 -20.04
CA LYS A 56 -9.54 -8.48 -19.05
C LYS A 56 -8.75 -7.85 -17.92
N LEU A 57 -9.11 -6.63 -17.60
CA LEU A 57 -8.42 -5.81 -16.61
C LEU A 57 -9.40 -5.41 -15.51
N TYR A 58 -8.99 -5.65 -14.28
CA TYR A 58 -9.76 -5.32 -13.08
C TYR A 58 -8.86 -4.52 -12.12
N LYS A 59 -9.45 -3.56 -11.42
CA LYS A 59 -8.84 -2.82 -10.32
C LYS A 59 -9.67 -3.02 -9.06
N PRO A 60 -9.51 -4.13 -8.34
CA PRO A 60 -10.25 -4.37 -7.10
C PRO A 60 -9.92 -3.31 -6.06
N GLU A 61 -10.96 -2.74 -5.43
CA GLU A 61 -10.81 -1.77 -4.35
C GLU A 61 -11.69 -2.20 -3.16
N SER A 62 -11.09 -2.77 -2.12
CA SER A 62 -11.81 -3.27 -0.95
C SER A 62 -12.38 -2.16 -0.05
N MET A 63 -12.07 -0.91 -0.28
CA MET A 63 -12.59 0.25 0.46
C MET A 63 -13.94 0.76 -0.04
N GLY A 64 -14.74 -0.07 -0.66
CA GLY A 64 -16.13 0.18 -0.94
C GLY A 64 -16.98 0.11 0.33
N VAL A 65 -16.93 1.12 1.17
CA VAL A 65 -17.97 1.30 2.21
C VAL A 65 -19.28 1.60 1.48
N GLY A 66 -20.18 0.60 1.51
CA GLY A 66 -21.56 0.62 1.08
C GLY A 66 -22.10 1.92 0.48
N GLY A 67 -22.02 2.05 -0.82
CA GLY A 67 -22.89 2.93 -1.57
C GLY A 67 -24.20 2.23 -1.77
N GLY A 68 -25.24 2.62 -1.02
CA GLY A 68 -26.60 2.16 -1.24
C GLY A 68 -27.12 2.54 -2.60
N ASP A 69 -27.97 1.68 -3.14
CA ASP A 69 -28.70 1.74 -4.38
C ASP A 69 -29.05 3.14 -4.88
N GLY A 70 -28.64 3.45 -6.10
CA GLY A 70 -29.03 4.68 -6.80
C GLY A 70 -28.64 4.62 -8.27
N GLU A 71 -29.64 4.39 -9.11
CA GLU A 71 -29.67 4.31 -10.57
C GLU A 71 -28.69 5.20 -11.36
N GLU A 72 -28.15 4.57 -12.42
CA GLU A 72 -27.68 5.13 -13.70
C GLU A 72 -26.84 6.44 -13.71
N GLY A 73 -25.63 6.34 -14.16
CA GLY A 73 -25.01 7.51 -14.76
C GLY A 73 -23.50 7.55 -14.94
N LYS A 74 -23.03 7.06 -16.05
CA LYS A 74 -21.86 7.53 -16.82
C LYS A 74 -20.51 7.73 -16.14
N ALA A 75 -19.56 7.00 -16.69
CA ALA A 75 -18.12 7.20 -16.57
C ALA A 75 -17.67 8.67 -16.55
N GLY A 76 -16.73 8.99 -15.69
CA GLY A 76 -15.96 10.23 -15.70
C GLY A 76 -16.27 11.13 -14.52
N GLY A 77 -15.52 11.04 -13.46
CA GLY A 77 -15.66 11.98 -12.37
C GLY A 77 -14.54 11.84 -11.37
N GLY A 78 -13.70 12.86 -11.35
CA GLY A 78 -12.66 13.03 -10.36
C GLY A 78 -13.18 12.97 -8.93
N PHE A 79 -12.30 12.59 -8.06
CA PHE A 79 -12.41 12.60 -6.62
C PHE A 79 -13.09 13.87 -6.12
N GLN A 80 -14.30 13.73 -5.58
CA GLN A 80 -14.91 14.74 -4.75
C GLN A 80 -15.18 14.08 -3.39
N GLY A 81 -14.35 14.42 -2.41
CA GLY A 81 -14.40 13.89 -1.06
C GLY A 81 -15.76 14.12 -0.39
N GLY A 82 -16.39 13.04 0.00
CA GLY A 82 -17.52 13.03 0.92
C GLY A 82 -17.28 11.94 1.95
N ALA A 83 -17.15 12.32 3.22
CA ALA A 83 -17.01 11.37 4.31
C ALA A 83 -18.21 10.40 4.34
N PRO A 84 -17.99 9.08 4.53
CA PRO A 84 -19.07 8.13 4.71
C PRO A 84 -19.78 8.46 6.03
N GLN A 85 -21.09 8.71 5.98
CA GLN A 85 -21.93 8.66 7.17
C GLN A 85 -22.02 7.19 7.58
N MET A 86 -21.56 6.86 8.79
CA MET A 86 -21.89 5.58 9.41
C MET A 86 -23.42 5.46 9.44
N GLY A 87 -23.96 4.62 8.55
CA GLY A 87 -25.35 4.21 8.60
C GLY A 87 -25.61 3.45 9.90
N ASN A 88 -26.81 3.62 10.45
CA ASN A 88 -27.25 2.80 11.57
C ASN A 88 -27.07 1.31 11.22
N PRO A 89 -26.65 0.46 12.17
CA PRO A 89 -26.58 -0.98 11.97
C PRO A 89 -27.95 -1.50 11.50
N PRO A 90 -27.96 -2.55 10.67
CA PRO A 90 -29.21 -3.13 10.17
C PRO A 90 -30.16 -3.49 11.33
N GLU A 91 -31.45 -3.18 11.18
CA GLU A 91 -32.47 -3.32 12.23
C GLU A 91 -32.70 -4.77 12.74
N ASN A 92 -31.94 -5.75 12.26
CA ASN A 92 -32.06 -7.15 12.63
C ASN A 92 -30.93 -7.70 13.52
N ILE A 93 -30.01 -6.87 14.00
CA ILE A 93 -29.12 -7.31 15.08
C ILE A 93 -29.81 -7.03 16.41
N GLN A 94 -30.56 -7.99 16.91
CA GLN A 94 -31.07 -7.99 18.27
C GLN A 94 -29.92 -8.17 19.23
N MET A 95 -29.50 -7.10 19.86
CA MET A 95 -28.64 -7.17 21.03
C MET A 95 -29.38 -7.94 22.13
N PRO A 96 -28.73 -8.85 22.85
CA PRO A 96 -29.35 -9.56 23.97
C PRO A 96 -29.81 -8.57 25.03
N GLN A 97 -31.11 -8.57 25.36
CA GLN A 97 -31.72 -7.66 26.36
C GLN A 97 -31.94 -8.32 27.72
N SER A 98 -31.27 -9.43 28.03
CA SER A 98 -31.41 -10.05 29.33
C SER A 98 -30.07 -10.46 29.95
N GLU A 99 -29.98 -10.25 31.27
CA GLU A 99 -28.80 -10.55 32.09
C GLU A 99 -28.42 -12.05 32.16
N ASN A 100 -29.05 -12.92 31.38
CA ASN A 100 -28.85 -14.37 31.41
C ASN A 100 -28.37 -15.01 30.10
N ASP A 101 -28.19 -14.23 29.03
CA ASP A 101 -27.62 -14.78 27.80
C ASP A 101 -26.10 -14.67 27.85
N LYS A 102 -25.45 -15.77 28.18
CA LYS A 102 -24.00 -15.89 28.15
C LYS A 102 -23.52 -15.74 26.72
N MET A 103 -22.68 -14.76 26.46
CA MET A 103 -21.84 -14.75 25.25
C MET A 103 -21.01 -16.04 25.20
N PRO A 104 -20.73 -16.60 24.03
CA PRO A 104 -19.74 -17.67 23.89
C PRO A 104 -18.43 -17.26 24.55
N ASP A 105 -17.76 -18.20 25.20
CA ASP A 105 -16.55 -17.96 26.02
C ASP A 105 -15.38 -17.32 25.22
N GLU A 106 -15.46 -17.28 23.90
CA GLU A 106 -14.47 -16.67 22.98
C GLU A 106 -14.53 -15.12 22.91
N PHE A 107 -15.51 -14.46 23.53
CA PHE A 107 -15.68 -12.99 23.45
C PHE A 107 -15.70 -12.29 24.82
N GLN A 108 -15.00 -12.79 25.84
CA GLN A 108 -14.90 -12.10 27.12
C GLN A 108 -13.67 -11.18 27.18
N PHE A 109 -13.87 -9.89 26.98
CA PHE A 109 -12.86 -8.88 27.34
C PHE A 109 -12.76 -8.76 28.87
N SER A 110 -11.62 -9.15 29.43
CA SER A 110 -11.32 -8.97 30.85
C SER A 110 -11.06 -7.50 31.17
N GLN A 111 -11.91 -6.88 32.02
CA GLN A 111 -11.74 -5.51 32.51
C GLN A 111 -10.85 -5.39 33.74
N ASN A 112 -10.04 -6.34 34.09
CA ASN A 112 -9.13 -6.26 35.24
C ASN A 112 -7.68 -6.39 34.75
N GLY A 113 -6.90 -5.33 35.00
CA GLY A 113 -5.51 -5.16 34.60
C GLY A 113 -4.54 -6.13 35.27
N GLU A 114 -4.58 -7.39 34.89
CA GLU A 114 -3.51 -8.35 35.09
C GLU A 114 -3.03 -8.80 33.71
N GLN A 115 -1.71 -8.88 33.54
CA GLN A 115 -1.00 -9.19 32.31
C GLN A 115 -1.65 -10.35 31.58
N SER A 116 -2.29 -10.08 30.45
CA SER A 116 -2.73 -11.10 29.51
C SER A 116 -1.53 -11.54 28.69
N GLU A 117 -1.31 -12.85 28.63
CA GLU A 117 -0.42 -13.50 27.67
C GLU A 117 -0.71 -12.93 26.26
N ASP A 118 0.33 -12.66 25.49
CA ASP A 118 0.28 -12.09 24.17
C ASP A 118 -0.71 -12.87 23.29
N ILE A 119 -1.85 -12.25 22.99
CA ILE A 119 -2.74 -12.79 21.97
C ILE A 119 -2.08 -12.45 20.64
N ASP A 120 -1.56 -13.46 19.97
CA ASP A 120 -1.01 -13.36 18.64
C ASP A 120 -2.15 -13.04 17.65
N PHE A 121 -2.20 -11.77 17.21
CA PHE A 121 -3.19 -11.30 16.23
C PHE A 121 -2.87 -11.74 14.80
N SER A 122 -1.75 -12.43 14.56
CA SER A 122 -1.39 -12.96 13.23
C SER A 122 -2.39 -14.01 12.71
N ASP A 123 -3.09 -14.72 13.61
CA ASP A 123 -4.17 -15.64 13.26
C ASP A 123 -5.55 -14.97 13.09
N PHE A 124 -5.66 -13.68 13.40
CA PHE A 124 -6.92 -12.96 13.25
C PHE A 124 -7.01 -12.38 11.83
N LYS A 125 -7.36 -13.24 10.86
CA LYS A 125 -7.70 -12.80 9.49
C LYS A 125 -8.87 -11.83 9.57
N MET A 126 -8.62 -10.54 9.43
CA MET A 126 -9.63 -9.47 9.45
C MET A 126 -10.66 -9.58 8.30
N GLY A 127 -10.43 -10.50 7.35
CA GLY A 127 -11.38 -10.92 6.33
C GLY A 127 -12.64 -11.62 6.84
N ALA A 128 -12.74 -11.91 8.15
CA ALA A 128 -13.88 -12.65 8.70
C ALA A 128 -15.10 -11.80 9.09
N ILE A 129 -15.06 -10.46 8.97
CA ILE A 129 -16.18 -9.57 9.33
C ILE A 129 -16.82 -8.88 8.11
N GLY A 130 -16.61 -9.39 6.95
CA GLY A 130 -17.17 -8.96 5.67
C GLY A 130 -16.14 -9.32 4.63
N GLY A 131 -16.32 -10.41 3.94
CA GLY A 131 -15.31 -10.97 3.04
C GLY A 131 -14.70 -9.88 2.14
N SER A 132 -13.44 -10.03 1.77
CA SER A 132 -12.72 -9.14 0.85
C SER A 132 -13.42 -8.98 -0.52
N GLY A 133 -14.48 -9.76 -0.77
CA GLY A 133 -15.15 -9.84 -2.05
C GLY A 133 -14.19 -10.28 -3.16
N GLY A 134 -13.14 -11.03 -2.81
CA GLY A 134 -12.11 -11.53 -3.69
C GLY A 134 -10.94 -10.55 -3.95
N ALA A 135 -10.96 -9.34 -3.37
CA ALA A 135 -9.87 -8.38 -3.57
C ALA A 135 -8.52 -8.87 -3.03
N ASP A 136 -8.51 -9.79 -2.08
CA ASP A 136 -7.30 -10.47 -1.57
C ASP A 136 -6.80 -11.61 -2.49
N LEU A 137 -7.48 -11.87 -3.61
CA LEU A 137 -7.20 -12.93 -4.57
C LEU A 137 -7.19 -14.36 -3.97
N ASN A 138 -7.75 -14.53 -2.78
CA ASN A 138 -7.90 -15.84 -2.17
C ASN A 138 -9.06 -16.60 -2.82
N TYR A 139 -8.85 -17.87 -3.18
CA TYR A 139 -9.96 -18.71 -3.61
C TYR A 139 -10.91 -19.01 -2.44
N THR A 140 -12.18 -18.71 -2.59
CA THR A 140 -13.21 -18.95 -1.59
C THR A 140 -14.10 -20.14 -2.00
N ASP A 141 -14.71 -20.06 -3.16
CA ASP A 141 -15.60 -21.08 -3.74
C ASP A 141 -15.82 -20.84 -5.24
N ASP A 142 -16.67 -21.66 -5.89
CA ASP A 142 -16.99 -21.53 -7.32
C ASP A 142 -18.13 -20.52 -7.60
N ASP A 143 -18.68 -19.81 -6.58
CA ASP A 143 -19.71 -18.79 -6.76
C ASP A 143 -19.09 -17.45 -7.17
N LEU A 144 -19.54 -16.92 -8.31
CA LEU A 144 -19.04 -15.64 -8.81
C LEU A 144 -19.37 -14.46 -7.89
N ASP A 145 -20.44 -14.56 -7.12
CA ASP A 145 -20.88 -13.49 -6.20
C ASP A 145 -19.91 -13.34 -5.00
N SER A 146 -19.09 -14.36 -4.70
CA SER A 146 -18.02 -14.31 -3.70
C SER A 146 -16.86 -13.39 -4.08
N TYR A 147 -16.78 -12.97 -5.34
CA TYR A 147 -15.69 -12.14 -5.90
C TYR A 147 -16.19 -10.78 -6.40
N SER A 148 -17.27 -10.28 -5.82
CA SER A 148 -17.95 -9.05 -6.28
C SER A 148 -17.02 -7.84 -6.35
N THR A 149 -16.05 -7.71 -5.42
CA THR A 149 -15.10 -6.60 -5.43
C THR A 149 -14.18 -6.63 -6.66
N ILE A 150 -13.83 -7.81 -7.19
CA ILE A 150 -13.09 -7.90 -8.45
C ILE A 150 -13.96 -7.39 -9.60
N TRP A 151 -15.22 -7.82 -9.66
CA TRP A 151 -16.14 -7.45 -10.74
C TRP A 151 -16.55 -5.98 -10.70
N ASP A 152 -16.72 -5.42 -9.49
CA ASP A 152 -17.01 -3.99 -9.30
C ASP A 152 -15.84 -3.10 -9.76
N GLY A 153 -14.64 -3.65 -9.79
CA GLY A 153 -13.42 -3.01 -10.29
C GLY A 153 -13.15 -3.21 -11.79
N GLU A 154 -14.12 -3.57 -12.62
CA GLU A 154 -13.92 -3.73 -14.07
C GLU A 154 -13.37 -2.45 -14.72
N VAL A 155 -12.21 -2.57 -15.37
CA VAL A 155 -11.62 -1.53 -16.22
C VAL A 155 -11.98 -1.79 -17.69
N THR A 156 -11.85 -3.05 -18.13
CA THR A 156 -12.29 -3.48 -19.46
C THR A 156 -13.55 -4.33 -19.35
N SER A 157 -14.48 -4.18 -20.29
CA SER A 157 -15.73 -4.93 -20.26
C SER A 157 -15.49 -6.43 -20.21
N SER A 158 -16.03 -7.11 -19.22
CA SER A 158 -15.97 -8.54 -19.03
C SER A 158 -17.36 -9.18 -18.89
N GLY A 159 -17.43 -10.50 -18.77
CA GLY A 159 -18.67 -11.21 -18.60
C GLY A 159 -18.49 -12.53 -17.86
N LYS A 160 -19.60 -13.23 -17.58
CA LYS A 160 -19.60 -14.48 -16.79
C LYS A 160 -18.59 -15.54 -17.24
N LYS A 161 -18.18 -15.56 -18.51
CA LYS A 161 -17.16 -16.51 -18.98
C LYS A 161 -15.76 -16.09 -18.55
N ASP A 162 -15.52 -14.78 -18.55
CA ASP A 162 -14.25 -14.19 -18.14
C ASP A 162 -14.10 -14.36 -16.62
N HIS A 163 -15.14 -14.02 -15.84
CA HIS A 163 -15.19 -14.24 -14.39
C HIS A 163 -14.92 -15.70 -14.01
N LYS A 164 -15.53 -16.67 -14.75
CA LYS A 164 -15.27 -18.09 -14.48
C LYS A 164 -13.82 -18.49 -14.71
N ARG A 165 -13.12 -17.89 -15.70
CA ARG A 165 -11.70 -18.17 -15.92
C ARG A 165 -10.85 -17.61 -14.79
N VAL A 166 -11.20 -16.43 -14.26
CA VAL A 166 -10.52 -15.86 -13.08
C VAL A 166 -10.71 -16.78 -11.87
N VAL A 167 -11.94 -17.20 -11.56
CA VAL A 167 -12.20 -18.09 -10.40
C VAL A 167 -11.53 -19.46 -10.58
N GLU A 168 -11.55 -20.03 -11.81
CA GLU A 168 -10.83 -21.27 -12.11
C GLU A 168 -9.32 -21.11 -11.92
N ALA A 169 -8.76 -19.99 -12.32
CA ALA A 169 -7.34 -19.70 -12.11
C ALA A 169 -7.02 -19.55 -10.62
N LEU A 170 -7.79 -18.76 -9.86
CA LEU A 170 -7.61 -18.62 -8.41
C LEU A 170 -7.66 -19.96 -7.67
N LYS A 171 -8.60 -20.85 -8.09
CA LYS A 171 -8.69 -22.19 -7.52
C LYS A 171 -7.42 -23.02 -7.74
N ASN A 172 -6.97 -23.11 -8.99
CA ASN A 172 -5.78 -23.91 -9.32
C ASN A 172 -4.51 -23.32 -8.70
N ILE A 173 -4.43 -22.00 -8.60
CA ILE A 173 -3.33 -21.30 -7.92
C ILE A 173 -3.33 -21.66 -6.44
N SER A 174 -4.48 -21.60 -5.75
CA SER A 174 -4.60 -21.97 -4.34
C SER A 174 -4.29 -23.44 -4.04
N GLU A 175 -4.49 -24.33 -5.05
CA GLU A 175 -4.16 -25.76 -4.98
C GLU A 175 -2.72 -26.06 -5.41
N GLY A 176 -1.95 -25.06 -5.87
CA GLY A 176 -0.60 -25.22 -6.42
C GLY A 176 -0.57 -26.05 -7.71
N THR A 177 -1.69 -26.09 -8.45
CA THR A 177 -1.85 -26.95 -9.63
C THR A 177 -1.53 -26.19 -10.91
N ASP A 178 -0.58 -26.72 -11.72
CA ASP A 178 -0.24 -26.20 -13.06
C ASP A 178 -0.07 -24.66 -13.10
N LEU A 179 0.66 -24.07 -12.14
CA LEU A 179 0.77 -22.63 -11.91
C LEU A 179 1.07 -21.84 -13.20
N GLU A 180 1.97 -22.32 -14.06
CA GLU A 180 2.32 -21.65 -15.32
C GLU A 180 1.15 -21.59 -16.34
N THR A 181 0.10 -22.40 -16.16
CA THR A 181 -1.11 -22.34 -16.95
C THR A 181 -2.02 -21.19 -16.48
N TYR A 182 -2.06 -20.97 -15.15
CA TYR A 182 -3.03 -20.07 -14.52
C TYR A 182 -2.46 -18.74 -14.08
N MET A 183 -1.14 -18.57 -14.02
CA MET A 183 -0.51 -17.28 -13.73
C MET A 183 0.75 -17.06 -14.58
N ASP A 184 1.11 -15.80 -14.79
CA ASP A 184 2.39 -15.43 -15.38
C ASP A 184 3.50 -15.50 -14.33
N VAL A 185 3.98 -16.72 -14.07
CA VAL A 185 4.90 -17.01 -12.96
C VAL A 185 6.14 -16.13 -13.01
N ASP A 186 6.77 -15.94 -14.18
CA ASP A 186 8.00 -15.15 -14.28
C ASP A 186 7.77 -13.68 -13.92
N ASN A 187 6.72 -13.06 -14.49
CA ASN A 187 6.37 -11.66 -14.18
C ASN A 187 5.94 -11.51 -12.73
N ILE A 188 5.17 -12.46 -12.17
CA ILE A 188 4.73 -12.42 -10.78
C ILE A 188 5.89 -12.54 -9.81
N LEU A 189 6.87 -13.42 -10.04
CA LEU A 189 8.08 -13.52 -9.20
C LEU A 189 8.91 -12.24 -9.21
N LYS A 190 9.04 -11.58 -10.36
CA LYS A 190 9.69 -10.27 -10.48
C LYS A 190 8.90 -9.18 -9.75
N TYR A 191 7.56 -9.18 -9.91
CA TYR A 191 6.67 -8.29 -9.16
C TYR A 191 6.88 -8.49 -7.64
N MET A 192 6.84 -9.74 -7.16
CA MET A 192 7.08 -10.07 -5.75
C MET A 192 8.42 -9.52 -5.27
N ALA A 193 9.49 -9.68 -6.04
CA ALA A 193 10.83 -9.22 -5.65
C ALA A 193 10.89 -7.71 -5.42
N VAL A 194 10.32 -6.91 -6.33
CA VAL A 194 10.28 -5.45 -6.14
C VAL A 194 9.33 -5.09 -5.00
N HIS A 195 8.13 -5.69 -4.97
CA HIS A 195 7.11 -5.40 -3.95
C HIS A 195 7.62 -5.66 -2.54
N THR A 196 8.23 -6.81 -2.30
CA THR A 196 8.87 -7.17 -1.02
C THR A 196 10.04 -6.24 -0.68
N PHE A 197 10.85 -5.87 -1.67
CA PHE A 197 11.97 -4.96 -1.44
C PHE A 197 11.49 -3.58 -0.96
N VAL A 198 10.42 -3.05 -1.55
CA VAL A 198 9.96 -1.68 -1.27
C VAL A 198 9.00 -1.56 -0.10
N VAL A 199 8.56 -2.66 0.50
CA VAL A 199 7.71 -2.72 1.70
C VAL A 199 6.49 -1.79 1.58
N ASN A 200 5.53 -2.18 0.72
CA ASN A 200 4.33 -1.39 0.49
C ASN A 200 3.09 -2.05 1.11
N ASP A 201 2.79 -1.72 2.38
CA ASP A 201 1.63 -2.24 3.10
C ASP A 201 0.29 -1.64 2.63
N ASP A 202 0.34 -0.59 1.77
CA ASP A 202 -0.84 0.00 1.15
C ASP A 202 -1.18 -0.67 -0.18
N SER A 203 -1.25 -2.00 -0.19
CA SER A 203 -1.43 -2.79 -1.41
C SER A 203 -2.03 -4.16 -1.13
N LEU A 204 -1.86 -5.10 -2.06
CA LEU A 204 -2.28 -6.50 -1.95
C LEU A 204 -1.62 -7.23 -0.75
N SER A 205 -0.42 -6.83 -0.30
CA SER A 205 0.23 -7.37 0.89
C SER A 205 -0.35 -6.87 2.20
N GLY A 206 -1.00 -5.71 2.19
CA GLY A 206 -1.58 -5.07 3.36
C GLY A 206 -3.05 -5.42 3.60
N THR A 207 -3.58 -4.99 4.75
CA THR A 207 -4.93 -5.34 5.22
C THR A 207 -6.08 -4.87 4.32
N MET A 208 -5.83 -3.93 3.42
CA MET A 208 -6.85 -3.35 2.54
C MET A 208 -6.96 -4.04 1.19
N ALA A 209 -5.98 -4.84 0.79
CA ALA A 209 -5.98 -5.60 -0.46
C ALA A 209 -6.42 -4.76 -1.67
N HIS A 210 -5.73 -3.65 -1.93
CA HIS A 210 -5.99 -2.72 -3.05
C HIS A 210 -4.67 -2.28 -3.71
N ASN A 211 -4.68 -1.22 -4.52
CA ASN A 211 -3.50 -0.66 -5.17
C ASN A 211 -2.75 -1.66 -6.07
N TYR A 212 -3.49 -2.44 -6.81
CA TYR A 212 -3.01 -3.30 -7.89
C TYR A 212 -4.05 -3.42 -8.99
N TYR A 213 -3.62 -3.86 -10.18
CA TYR A 213 -4.52 -4.34 -11.22
C TYR A 213 -4.37 -5.84 -11.39
N LEU A 214 -5.49 -6.54 -11.57
CA LEU A 214 -5.53 -7.93 -11.99
C LEU A 214 -5.77 -7.97 -13.49
N TYR A 215 -4.85 -8.57 -14.24
CA TYR A 215 -4.98 -8.84 -15.66
C TYR A 215 -5.28 -10.30 -15.90
N GLU A 216 -6.28 -10.61 -16.74
CA GLU A 216 -6.65 -11.96 -17.17
C GLU A 216 -6.61 -12.05 -18.68
N TYR A 217 -5.89 -13.05 -19.21
CA TYR A 217 -5.91 -13.38 -20.63
C TYR A 217 -5.87 -14.90 -20.83
N ASN A 218 -6.93 -15.46 -21.46
CA ASN A 218 -7.06 -16.89 -21.72
C ASN A 218 -6.93 -17.81 -20.50
N GLY A 219 -7.35 -17.34 -19.32
CA GLY A 219 -7.27 -18.07 -18.05
C GLY A 219 -5.95 -17.91 -17.29
N LYS A 220 -5.02 -17.13 -17.81
CA LYS A 220 -3.77 -16.79 -17.12
C LYS A 220 -3.90 -15.43 -16.45
N LEU A 221 -3.59 -15.38 -15.15
CA LEU A 221 -3.61 -14.16 -14.34
C LEU A 221 -2.23 -13.51 -14.27
N ASN A 222 -2.21 -12.19 -14.18
CA ASN A 222 -1.03 -11.40 -13.87
C ASN A 222 -1.40 -10.25 -12.91
N ILE A 223 -0.44 -9.81 -12.08
CA ILE A 223 -0.58 -8.68 -11.17
C ILE A 223 0.22 -7.52 -11.73
N LEU A 224 -0.42 -6.34 -11.82
CA LEU A 224 0.23 -5.12 -12.27
C LEU A 224 0.35 -4.13 -11.10
N PRO A 225 1.54 -3.57 -10.87
CA PRO A 225 1.77 -2.66 -9.75
C PRO A 225 1.05 -1.33 -9.94
N TRP A 226 0.47 -0.79 -8.85
CA TRP A 226 -0.17 0.51 -8.82
C TRP A 226 -0.03 1.19 -7.46
N ASP A 227 0.16 2.54 -7.46
CA ASP A 227 0.17 3.42 -6.28
C ASP A 227 1.20 3.05 -5.20
N TYR A 228 2.47 3.26 -5.50
CA TYR A 228 3.61 2.99 -4.60
C TYR A 228 4.07 4.22 -3.81
N ASN A 229 3.22 5.24 -3.67
CA ASN A 229 3.55 6.46 -2.95
C ASN A 229 3.80 6.23 -1.44
N LEU A 230 3.21 5.18 -0.85
CA LEU A 230 3.35 4.79 0.56
C LEU A 230 4.36 3.65 0.81
N SER A 231 5.19 3.31 -0.17
CA SER A 231 6.30 2.35 0.02
C SER A 231 7.24 2.76 1.16
N PHE A 232 8.08 1.82 1.58
CA PHE A 232 9.06 1.97 2.65
C PHE A 232 8.42 2.39 3.98
N GLY A 233 7.31 1.73 4.35
CA GLY A 233 6.61 1.97 5.60
C GLY A 233 5.88 3.31 5.68
N GLY A 234 5.52 3.89 4.53
CA GLY A 234 4.77 5.15 4.47
C GLY A 234 3.34 5.03 4.98
N MET A 235 2.79 3.82 5.10
CA MET A 235 1.51 3.57 5.75
C MET A 235 1.70 3.22 7.22
N SER A 236 1.00 3.92 8.11
CA SER A 236 0.97 3.60 9.54
C SER A 236 -0.47 3.34 9.97
N MET A 237 -0.75 2.14 10.41
CA MET A 237 -1.98 1.79 11.10
C MET A 237 -1.92 2.43 12.49
N GLY A 238 -2.60 3.57 12.67
CA GLY A 238 -2.59 4.33 13.93
C GLY A 238 -2.97 3.45 15.12
N GLY A 239 -2.24 3.60 16.22
CA GLY A 239 -2.22 2.77 17.44
C GLY A 239 -3.53 2.58 18.22
N GLY A 240 -4.60 2.18 17.56
CA GLY A 240 -5.92 1.94 18.16
C GLY A 240 -6.25 0.49 18.50
N MET A 241 -5.48 -0.50 18.03
CA MET A 241 -5.68 -1.92 18.36
C MET A 241 -4.33 -2.68 18.42
N GLY A 242 -3.33 -2.14 19.12
CA GLY A 242 -2.06 -2.86 19.33
C GLY A 242 -1.11 -2.88 18.11
N GLY A 243 -1.44 -2.20 17.01
CA GLY A 243 -0.53 -2.02 15.89
C GLY A 243 0.58 -1.06 16.32
N GLN A 244 1.79 -1.58 16.52
CA GLN A 244 2.98 -0.75 16.58
C GLN A 244 3.12 -0.09 15.21
N SER A 245 3.35 1.22 15.17
CA SER A 245 3.92 1.83 13.96
C SER A 245 5.17 1.03 13.64
N SER A 246 5.25 0.45 12.44
CA SER A 246 6.44 -0.27 12.02
C SER A 246 7.62 0.67 12.18
N GLY A 247 8.48 0.42 13.18
CA GLY A 247 9.67 1.24 13.39
C GLY A 247 10.59 1.08 12.18
N ALA A 248 11.46 2.03 11.94
CA ALA A 248 12.37 1.96 10.79
C ALA A 248 13.17 0.64 10.75
N THR A 249 13.53 0.10 11.91
CA THR A 249 14.20 -1.21 12.00
C THR A 249 13.36 -2.33 11.41
N SER A 250 12.04 -2.37 11.65
CA SER A 250 11.19 -3.42 11.06
C SER A 250 11.01 -3.24 9.56
N VAL A 251 10.84 -2.01 9.08
CA VAL A 251 10.74 -1.74 7.62
C VAL A 251 12.04 -2.10 6.89
N ILE A 252 13.20 -1.74 7.44
CA ILE A 252 14.50 -2.06 6.84
C ILE A 252 14.72 -3.58 6.80
N ASN A 253 14.26 -4.31 7.81
CA ASN A 253 14.47 -5.76 7.92
C ASN A 253 13.24 -6.60 7.56
N ASP A 254 12.21 -6.01 6.94
CA ASP A 254 11.01 -6.74 6.57
C ASP A 254 11.34 -8.08 5.89
N ALA A 255 10.66 -9.15 6.34
CA ALA A 255 11.07 -10.51 5.99
C ALA A 255 10.77 -10.88 4.55
N ILE A 256 11.78 -11.35 3.81
CA ILE A 256 11.62 -11.63 2.37
C ILE A 256 10.88 -12.94 2.08
N ASP A 257 10.82 -13.89 3.01
CA ASP A 257 10.17 -15.21 2.82
C ASP A 257 8.77 -15.29 3.44
N THR A 258 8.31 -14.22 4.10
CA THR A 258 6.94 -14.08 4.63
C THR A 258 6.31 -12.72 4.25
N PRO A 259 6.41 -12.24 2.99
CA PRO A 259 6.05 -10.87 2.62
C PRO A 259 4.54 -10.62 2.50
N PHE A 260 3.71 -11.68 2.43
CA PHE A 260 2.29 -11.59 2.15
C PHE A 260 1.47 -12.30 3.21
N SER A 261 1.02 -11.56 4.24
CA SER A 261 0.27 -12.15 5.38
C SER A 261 -1.24 -12.24 5.16
N ILE A 262 -1.80 -11.46 4.23
CA ILE A 262 -3.25 -11.33 4.02
C ILE A 262 -3.75 -12.19 2.86
N THR A 263 -2.97 -12.27 1.79
CA THR A 263 -3.28 -13.08 0.63
C THR A 263 -2.49 -14.38 0.63
N ASN A 264 -3.12 -15.46 0.20
CA ASN A 264 -2.45 -16.75 -0.08
C ASN A 264 -2.23 -16.98 -1.59
N PHE A 265 -2.42 -15.96 -2.41
CA PHE A 265 -2.22 -16.03 -3.87
C PHE A 265 -0.78 -16.42 -4.24
N PHE A 266 0.20 -16.06 -3.43
CA PHE A 266 1.62 -16.30 -3.66
C PHE A 266 2.17 -17.53 -2.94
N ASP A 267 1.40 -18.17 -2.04
CA ASP A 267 1.88 -19.25 -1.17
C ASP A 267 2.48 -20.41 -1.98
N ALA A 268 1.77 -20.86 -3.03
CA ALA A 268 2.24 -21.96 -3.86
C ALA A 268 3.56 -21.67 -4.61
N LEU A 269 3.88 -20.39 -4.84
CA LEU A 269 5.18 -19.98 -5.39
C LEU A 269 6.28 -20.05 -4.34
N LEU A 270 6.00 -19.58 -3.11
CA LEU A 270 6.97 -19.60 -2.01
C LEU A 270 7.21 -21.01 -1.45
N GLU A 271 6.21 -21.89 -1.52
CA GLU A 271 6.34 -23.30 -1.13
C GLU A 271 7.08 -24.17 -2.13
N ASN A 272 7.24 -23.72 -3.38
CA ASN A 272 7.94 -24.43 -4.43
C ASN A 272 9.42 -24.02 -4.46
N GLU A 273 10.34 -24.97 -4.20
CA GLU A 273 11.79 -24.70 -4.14
C GLU A 273 12.36 -24.05 -5.41
N GLU A 274 11.85 -24.39 -6.60
CA GLU A 274 12.33 -23.83 -7.87
C GLU A 274 11.88 -22.37 -8.03
N TYR A 275 10.61 -22.05 -7.72
CA TYR A 275 10.08 -20.70 -7.80
C TYR A 275 10.64 -19.81 -6.69
N LEU A 276 10.77 -20.33 -5.46
CA LEU A 276 11.43 -19.62 -4.37
C LEU A 276 12.88 -19.25 -4.73
N ALA A 277 13.65 -20.20 -5.27
CA ALA A 277 15.00 -19.94 -5.73
C ALA A 277 15.05 -18.87 -6.82
N LYS A 278 14.07 -18.87 -7.74
CA LYS A 278 13.96 -17.86 -8.81
C LYS A 278 13.59 -16.49 -8.27
N TYR A 279 12.67 -16.41 -7.31
CA TYR A 279 12.34 -15.20 -6.60
C TYR A 279 13.57 -14.61 -5.88
N HIS A 280 14.34 -15.45 -5.19
CA HIS A 280 15.61 -15.03 -4.57
C HIS A 280 16.65 -14.55 -5.60
N GLU A 281 16.71 -15.15 -6.81
CA GLU A 281 17.55 -14.64 -7.90
C GLU A 281 17.17 -13.22 -8.30
N TYR A 282 15.86 -12.90 -8.40
CA TYR A 282 15.38 -11.54 -8.73
C TYR A 282 15.65 -10.55 -7.60
N LEU A 283 15.45 -10.92 -6.34
CA LEU A 283 15.83 -10.10 -5.19
C LEU A 283 17.35 -9.83 -5.20
N ASN A 284 18.17 -10.86 -5.41
CA ASN A 284 19.62 -10.72 -5.50
C ASN A 284 20.03 -9.82 -6.68
N GLU A 285 19.37 -9.94 -7.82
CA GLU A 285 19.61 -9.05 -8.97
C GLU A 285 19.31 -7.60 -8.63
N LEU A 286 18.18 -7.35 -7.97
CA LEU A 286 17.80 -6.02 -7.52
C LEU A 286 18.82 -5.45 -6.54
N VAL A 287 19.28 -6.22 -5.56
CA VAL A 287 20.27 -5.75 -4.58
C VAL A 287 21.66 -5.58 -5.23
N GLU A 288 22.17 -6.62 -5.87
CA GLU A 288 23.57 -6.62 -6.31
C GLU A 288 23.82 -5.74 -7.55
N LYS A 289 22.85 -5.68 -8.47
CA LYS A 289 23.04 -4.94 -9.71
C LYS A 289 22.37 -3.56 -9.67
N TYR A 290 21.12 -3.48 -9.19
CA TYR A 290 20.41 -2.21 -9.19
C TYR A 290 20.88 -1.32 -8.03
N VAL A 291 20.89 -1.78 -6.78
CA VAL A 291 21.30 -0.97 -5.62
C VAL A 291 22.82 -0.84 -5.59
N ASN A 292 23.55 -1.96 -5.35
CA ASN A 292 25.00 -1.97 -5.14
C ASN A 292 25.78 -1.72 -6.43
N GLY A 293 25.21 -2.08 -7.58
CA GLY A 293 25.81 -1.91 -8.91
C GLY A 293 25.74 -0.48 -9.45
N GLY A 294 25.02 0.41 -8.76
CA GLY A 294 24.95 1.84 -9.05
C GLY A 294 23.87 2.26 -10.05
N GLU A 295 22.97 1.37 -10.46
CA GLU A 295 21.83 1.76 -11.31
C GLU A 295 20.86 2.64 -10.51
N PHE A 296 20.60 2.33 -9.24
CA PHE A 296 19.84 3.20 -8.34
C PHE A 296 20.46 4.59 -8.23
N GLN A 297 21.78 4.69 -8.02
CA GLN A 297 22.48 5.97 -7.99
C GLN A 297 22.24 6.79 -9.25
N LYS A 298 22.33 6.18 -10.43
CA LYS A 298 22.09 6.85 -11.71
C LYS A 298 20.65 7.34 -11.83
N THR A 299 19.67 6.50 -11.43
CA THR A 299 18.26 6.85 -11.43
C THR A 299 17.96 7.98 -10.46
N TYR A 300 18.50 7.91 -9.24
CA TYR A 300 18.40 8.94 -8.24
C TYR A 300 18.92 10.30 -8.76
N GLU A 301 20.13 10.33 -9.32
CA GLU A 301 20.74 11.55 -9.88
C GLU A 301 19.96 12.06 -11.12
N ARG A 302 19.49 11.16 -11.97
CA ARG A 302 18.68 11.50 -13.14
C ARG A 302 17.38 12.17 -12.72
N ILE A 303 16.64 11.62 -11.77
CA ILE A 303 15.38 12.18 -11.28
C ILE A 303 15.65 13.54 -10.62
N ARG A 304 16.64 13.65 -9.74
CA ARG A 304 17.02 14.92 -9.11
C ARG A 304 17.34 15.99 -10.14
N SER A 305 18.13 15.65 -11.16
CA SER A 305 18.46 16.60 -12.24
C SER A 305 17.25 17.09 -13.04
N GLN A 306 16.16 16.31 -13.05
CA GLN A 306 14.91 16.67 -13.74
C GLN A 306 14.01 17.56 -12.89
N ILE A 307 13.98 17.38 -11.56
CA ILE A 307 12.93 17.98 -10.74
C ILE A 307 13.44 18.94 -9.65
N ASP A 308 14.69 18.90 -9.20
CA ASP A 308 15.17 19.69 -8.06
C ASP A 308 14.90 21.21 -8.27
N GLU A 309 15.30 21.77 -9.41
CA GLU A 309 15.04 23.18 -9.73
C GLU A 309 13.53 23.47 -9.82
N LEU A 310 12.75 22.53 -10.39
CA LEU A 310 11.31 22.67 -10.54
C LEU A 310 10.59 22.68 -9.19
N VAL A 311 11.03 21.84 -8.27
CA VAL A 311 10.46 21.76 -6.90
C VAL A 311 10.87 22.99 -6.09
N ALA A 312 12.12 23.45 -6.22
CA ALA A 312 12.61 24.64 -5.53
C ALA A 312 11.84 25.93 -5.94
N GLU A 313 11.40 26.00 -7.19
CA GLU A 313 10.66 27.14 -7.74
C GLU A 313 9.14 26.97 -7.72
N ASP A 314 8.60 25.85 -7.25
CA ASP A 314 7.17 25.56 -7.28
C ASP A 314 6.39 26.36 -6.21
N PRO A 315 5.63 27.41 -6.60
CA PRO A 315 4.85 28.19 -5.64
C PRO A 315 3.62 27.44 -5.10
N THR A 316 3.32 26.26 -5.64
CA THR A 316 2.18 25.43 -5.26
C THR A 316 2.59 24.23 -4.39
N ALA A 317 3.89 24.08 -4.09
CA ALA A 317 4.40 23.00 -3.26
C ALA A 317 3.75 22.98 -1.86
N PHE A 318 3.43 21.79 -1.36
CA PHE A 318 2.86 21.59 -0.03
C PHE A 318 3.91 21.58 1.09
N TYR A 319 5.19 21.53 0.73
CA TYR A 319 6.36 21.42 1.60
C TYR A 319 7.49 22.31 1.07
N SER A 320 8.43 22.65 1.91
CA SER A 320 9.59 23.45 1.53
C SER A 320 10.60 22.62 0.73
N TYR A 321 11.54 23.32 0.07
CA TYR A 321 12.61 22.66 -0.65
C TYR A 321 13.56 21.90 0.30
N GLU A 322 13.78 22.43 1.51
CA GLU A 322 14.57 21.77 2.55
C GLU A 322 13.89 20.45 3.02
N GLU A 323 12.57 20.44 3.18
CA GLU A 323 11.81 19.20 3.49
C GLU A 323 11.90 18.19 2.34
N TYR A 324 11.84 18.65 1.10
CA TYR A 324 12.06 17.80 -0.06
C TYR A 324 13.47 17.19 -0.07
N GLU A 325 14.52 18.00 0.13
CA GLU A 325 15.90 17.51 0.18
C GLU A 325 16.08 16.46 1.28
N ALA A 326 15.58 16.73 2.50
CA ALA A 326 15.64 15.78 3.60
C ALA A 326 14.92 14.46 3.25
N ALA A 327 13.75 14.53 2.59
CA ALA A 327 13.00 13.35 2.18
C ALA A 327 13.74 12.51 1.12
N VAL A 328 14.42 13.18 0.19
CA VAL A 328 15.17 12.54 -0.88
C VAL A 328 16.44 11.86 -0.34
N GLU A 329 17.16 12.53 0.58
CA GLU A 329 18.32 11.94 1.27
C GLU A 329 17.92 10.74 2.12
N MET A 330 16.81 10.83 2.87
CA MET A 330 16.27 9.72 3.64
C MET A 330 15.90 8.52 2.76
N LEU A 331 15.27 8.76 1.61
CA LEU A 331 14.95 7.71 0.64
C LEU A 331 16.21 6.98 0.16
N TYR A 332 17.27 7.73 -0.13
CA TYR A 332 18.55 7.15 -0.53
C TYR A 332 19.13 6.25 0.56
N GLU A 333 19.11 6.71 1.81
CA GLU A 333 19.64 5.96 2.95
C GLU A 333 18.81 4.68 3.21
N VAL A 334 17.48 4.79 3.23
CA VAL A 334 16.57 3.65 3.47
C VAL A 334 16.74 2.57 2.40
N ILE A 335 16.85 2.93 1.11
CA ILE A 335 17.04 1.95 0.04
C ILE A 335 18.38 1.20 0.20
N ASN A 336 19.45 1.89 0.57
CA ASN A 336 20.74 1.22 0.79
C ASN A 336 20.70 0.28 2.01
N LEU A 337 20.13 0.72 3.16
CA LEU A 337 19.97 -0.14 4.34
C LEU A 337 19.06 -1.35 4.05
N ARG A 338 17.98 -1.15 3.28
CA ARG A 338 17.12 -2.24 2.84
C ARG A 338 17.89 -3.24 1.96
N GLY A 339 18.71 -2.73 1.03
CA GLY A 339 19.60 -3.56 0.20
C GLY A 339 20.57 -4.40 1.05
N GLU A 340 21.17 -3.80 2.08
CA GLU A 340 22.04 -4.51 3.03
C GLU A 340 21.28 -5.61 3.78
N SER A 341 20.08 -5.30 4.29
CA SER A 341 19.24 -6.27 4.98
C SER A 341 18.82 -7.44 4.07
N VAL A 342 18.32 -7.13 2.86
CA VAL A 342 17.91 -8.18 1.91
C VAL A 342 19.10 -9.06 1.50
N SER A 343 20.28 -8.48 1.29
CA SER A 343 21.50 -9.27 1.05
C SER A 343 21.81 -10.23 2.21
N GLY A 344 21.71 -9.74 3.46
CA GLY A 344 21.92 -10.57 4.66
C GLY A 344 20.84 -11.65 4.83
N GLN A 345 19.60 -11.38 4.41
CA GLN A 345 18.54 -12.39 4.44
C GLN A 345 18.75 -13.47 3.37
N LEU A 346 19.22 -13.10 2.18
CA LEU A 346 19.53 -14.03 1.09
C LEU A 346 20.73 -14.92 1.40
N ASP A 347 21.75 -14.43 2.10
CA ASP A 347 22.93 -15.21 2.47
C ASP A 347 22.79 -15.93 3.83
N GLY A 348 21.68 -15.72 4.55
CA GLY A 348 21.35 -16.36 5.82
C GLY A 348 22.05 -15.76 7.06
N THR A 349 22.68 -14.59 6.95
CA THR A 349 23.23 -13.84 8.10
C THR A 349 22.16 -13.11 8.87
N ILE A 350 21.05 -12.76 8.22
CA ILE A 350 19.82 -12.22 8.81
C ILE A 350 18.70 -13.23 8.56
N PRO A 351 17.82 -13.52 9.56
CA PRO A 351 16.67 -14.39 9.32
C PRO A 351 15.71 -13.79 8.28
N SER A 352 15.26 -14.63 7.33
CA SER A 352 14.44 -14.23 6.18
C SER A 352 12.92 -14.36 6.41
N THR A 353 12.51 -14.87 7.58
CA THR A 353 11.10 -15.03 7.97
C THR A 353 10.79 -14.23 9.23
N ASP A 354 9.53 -13.81 9.39
CA ASP A 354 9.06 -13.11 10.59
C ASP A 354 9.35 -13.89 11.88
N ASP A 355 9.08 -15.18 11.90
CA ASP A 355 9.33 -16.02 13.07
C ASP A 355 10.82 -16.15 13.36
N GLY A 356 11.65 -16.22 12.32
CA GLY A 356 13.10 -16.22 12.47
C GLY A 356 13.60 -14.92 13.10
N GLN A 357 13.12 -13.77 12.66
CA GLN A 357 13.48 -12.45 13.19
C GLN A 357 12.96 -12.22 14.62
N LYS A 358 11.76 -12.72 14.94
CA LYS A 358 11.24 -12.72 16.31
C LYS A 358 12.09 -13.59 17.24
N ALA A 359 12.60 -14.72 16.75
CA ALA A 359 13.44 -15.64 17.52
C ALA A 359 14.87 -15.11 17.71
N ASP A 360 15.44 -14.43 16.72
CA ASP A 360 16.76 -13.82 16.77
C ASP A 360 16.80 -12.46 16.04
N SER A 361 16.65 -11.39 16.80
CA SER A 361 16.74 -10.02 16.32
C SER A 361 18.14 -9.42 16.38
N SER A 362 19.14 -10.18 16.83
CA SER A 362 20.48 -9.64 17.11
C SER A 362 21.30 -9.28 15.86
N THR A 363 20.90 -9.82 14.71
CA THR A 363 21.55 -9.60 13.42
C THR A 363 20.84 -8.58 12.53
N LEU A 364 19.69 -8.05 12.98
CA LEU A 364 18.92 -7.07 12.23
C LEU A 364 19.71 -5.75 12.08
N ILE A 365 19.55 -5.12 10.93
CA ILE A 365 20.10 -3.78 10.68
C ILE A 365 19.40 -2.78 11.62
N ASP A 366 20.18 -1.99 12.35
CA ASP A 366 19.67 -0.97 13.27
C ASP A 366 19.14 0.25 12.49
N GLY A 367 17.84 0.46 12.54
CA GLY A 367 17.15 1.62 11.94
C GLY A 367 16.86 2.75 12.92
N SER A 368 17.43 2.74 14.14
CA SER A 368 17.10 3.72 15.21
C SER A 368 17.42 5.18 14.83
N GLY A 369 18.33 5.39 13.87
CA GLY A 369 18.67 6.71 13.31
C GLY A 369 17.81 7.16 12.14
N ILE A 370 16.87 6.33 11.67
CA ILE A 370 16.06 6.55 10.48
C ILE A 370 14.69 7.07 10.87
N GLU A 371 14.28 8.20 10.29
CA GLU A 371 12.96 8.79 10.48
C GLU A 371 12.12 8.68 9.20
N LEU A 372 11.44 7.56 9.00
CA LEU A 372 10.66 7.27 7.79
C LEU A 372 9.60 8.33 7.47
N SER A 373 9.04 9.00 8.50
CA SER A 373 8.03 10.05 8.35
C SER A 373 8.52 11.25 7.54
N VAL A 374 9.83 11.47 7.46
CA VAL A 374 10.46 12.50 6.62
C VAL A 374 10.13 12.31 5.14
N MET A 375 9.96 11.05 4.68
CA MET A 375 9.56 10.72 3.32
C MET A 375 8.06 10.86 3.04
N GLY A 376 7.28 11.34 4.01
CA GLY A 376 5.82 11.37 3.96
C GLY A 376 5.19 10.05 4.43
N SER A 377 4.13 10.16 5.21
CA SER A 377 3.38 9.01 5.73
C SER A 377 1.89 9.31 5.77
N MET A 378 1.08 8.25 5.68
CA MET A 378 -0.35 8.29 5.91
C MET A 378 -0.67 7.50 7.19
N SER A 379 -1.45 8.09 8.11
CA SER A 379 -1.89 7.40 9.32
C SER A 379 -3.40 7.18 9.28
N MET A 380 -3.83 5.93 9.40
CA MET A 380 -5.24 5.55 9.64
C MET A 380 -5.50 5.56 11.15
N GLY A 381 -5.57 6.74 11.77
CA GLY A 381 -5.81 6.86 13.20
C GLY A 381 -7.08 7.63 13.51
N GLY A 382 -8.10 6.96 14.03
CA GLY A 382 -9.19 7.56 14.79
C GLY A 382 -8.68 7.98 16.17
N GLY A 383 -7.98 9.11 16.29
CA GLY A 383 -7.64 9.70 17.58
C GLY A 383 -8.88 10.36 18.16
N ALA A 384 -9.50 9.76 19.19
CA ALA A 384 -10.28 10.49 20.16
C ALA A 384 -9.30 11.36 20.99
N GLY A 385 -8.80 12.44 20.40
CA GLY A 385 -8.03 13.48 21.05
C GLY A 385 -8.91 14.71 21.20
N GLU A 386 -9.05 15.19 22.44
CA GLU A 386 -9.85 16.32 22.87
C GLU A 386 -9.78 17.51 21.90
N GLY A 387 -10.93 17.80 21.27
CA GLY A 387 -11.08 18.91 20.35
C GLY A 387 -11.07 20.22 21.08
N ILE A 388 -10.12 21.10 20.78
CA ILE A 388 -10.31 22.53 20.91
C ILE A 388 -10.92 22.98 19.57
N GLY A 389 -12.21 23.38 19.64
CA GLY A 389 -13.02 23.70 18.49
C GLY A 389 -12.50 24.90 17.69
N ALA A 390 -12.41 24.70 16.38
CA ALA A 390 -12.55 25.76 15.41
C ALA A 390 -13.89 25.57 14.67
N PRO A 391 -14.68 26.61 14.45
CA PRO A 391 -16.00 26.47 13.82
C PRO A 391 -15.82 26.28 12.32
N GLY A 392 -16.22 25.13 11.78
CA GLY A 392 -16.54 24.96 10.38
C GLY A 392 -15.68 24.05 9.53
N GLY A 393 -14.94 23.07 10.09
CA GLY A 393 -14.27 22.04 9.29
C GLY A 393 -14.91 20.67 9.48
N ARG A 394 -15.46 20.08 8.42
CA ARG A 394 -15.84 18.66 8.40
C ARG A 394 -14.55 17.85 8.47
N GLY A 395 -14.44 16.99 9.48
CA GLY A 395 -13.26 16.16 9.66
C GLY A 395 -13.22 15.05 8.61
N ASP A 396 -12.29 15.17 7.67
CA ASP A 396 -11.91 14.09 6.81
C ASP A 396 -10.92 13.21 7.60
N GLY A 397 -11.23 11.92 7.77
CA GLY A 397 -10.46 10.97 8.58
C GLY A 397 -9.07 10.59 8.00
N TRP A 398 -8.60 11.30 6.99
CA TRP A 398 -7.35 11.07 6.31
C TRP A 398 -6.49 12.34 6.35
N GLN A 399 -5.35 12.29 7.01
CA GLN A 399 -4.39 13.39 6.98
C GLN A 399 -3.04 12.89 6.44
N MET A 400 -2.67 13.39 5.26
CA MET A 400 -1.27 13.34 4.83
C MET A 400 -0.46 14.31 5.72
N ARG A 401 0.51 13.79 6.43
CA ARG A 401 1.46 14.61 7.20
C ARG A 401 2.63 14.97 6.31
N ALA A 402 2.83 16.25 6.07
CA ALA A 402 4.04 16.73 5.41
C ALA A 402 5.27 16.42 6.28
N PRO A 403 6.43 16.12 5.68
CA PRO A 403 7.68 15.90 6.40
C PRO A 403 8.02 17.10 7.28
N GLY A 404 8.53 16.89 8.48
CA GLY A 404 9.22 17.89 9.27
C GLY A 404 8.44 18.84 10.17
N LYS A 405 7.10 18.76 10.33
CA LYS A 405 6.40 19.62 11.30
C LYS A 405 6.26 18.97 12.67
N GLU A 406 7.17 19.32 13.58
CA GLU A 406 6.96 19.12 15.02
C GLU A 406 5.74 19.93 15.51
N ALA A 407 4.93 19.32 16.39
CA ALA A 407 3.86 20.01 17.10
C ALA A 407 4.47 21.04 18.08
N GLY A 408 4.59 22.27 17.65
CA GLY A 408 4.97 23.38 18.51
C GLY A 408 3.90 23.63 19.55
N ASN A 409 4.24 23.42 20.81
CA ASN A 409 3.47 23.83 21.99
C ASN A 409 3.48 25.36 22.05
N SER A 410 2.36 26.02 21.76
CA SER A 410 2.21 27.47 21.97
C SER A 410 1.34 27.73 23.19
N ASP A 411 1.97 27.76 24.37
CA ASP A 411 1.51 28.56 25.48
C ASP A 411 1.99 30.00 25.29
N GLY A 412 1.08 30.94 25.22
CA GLY A 412 1.42 32.36 25.11
C GLY A 412 0.21 33.24 24.95
N ASN A 413 -0.51 33.42 26.07
CA ASN A 413 -1.55 34.40 26.24
C ASN A 413 -0.90 35.79 26.49
N GLU A 414 -1.02 36.73 25.55
CA GLU A 414 -0.86 38.16 25.88
C GLU A 414 -1.86 39.03 25.13
N ALA A 415 -2.68 39.67 25.96
CA ALA A 415 -3.62 40.68 25.58
C ALA A 415 -2.89 41.98 25.16
N LEU A 416 -3.25 42.55 24.02
CA LEU A 416 -2.91 43.93 23.72
C LEU A 416 -4.14 44.73 23.27
N GLN A 417 -4.28 45.82 24.00
CA GLN A 417 -5.30 46.83 23.98
C GLN A 417 -5.38 47.58 22.62
N LYS A 418 -6.59 47.98 22.30
CA LYS A 418 -6.89 49.02 21.32
C LYS A 418 -6.28 50.38 21.74
N THR A 419 -5.69 51.07 20.75
CA THR A 419 -5.71 52.53 20.72
C THR A 419 -6.01 53.02 19.31
N GLU A 420 -7.12 53.74 19.22
CA GLU A 420 -7.47 54.64 18.11
C GLU A 420 -6.60 55.88 18.12
N SER A 421 -6.30 56.42 16.96
CA SER A 421 -6.24 57.83 16.51
C SER A 421 -5.41 57.85 15.21
N GLY A 422 -5.80 58.41 14.08
CA GLY A 422 -6.41 59.69 13.80
C GLY A 422 -5.48 60.49 12.94
N GLY A 423 -5.83 60.71 11.64
CA GLY A 423 -5.61 61.97 10.96
C GLY A 423 -4.27 62.25 10.26
N VAL A 424 -4.35 62.45 9.05
CA VAL A 424 -3.99 63.40 7.99
C VAL A 424 -3.54 62.70 6.74
#